data_56cdac764b81cda0992f7b2c91e13561
#
_entry.id   56cdac764b81cda0992f7b2c91e13561
#
_cell.length_a   1.000
_cell.length_b   1.000
_cell.length_c   1.000
_cell.angle_alpha   90.00
_cell.angle_beta   90.00
_cell.angle_gamma   90.00
#
_symmetry.space_group_name_H-M   'P 1'
#
loop_
_entity.id
_entity.type
_entity.pdbx_description
1 polymer ?
#
loop_
_entity_poly.entity_id
_entity_poly.type
_entity_poly.pdbx_seq_one_letter_code
_entity_poly.pdbx_strand_id
1 'polypeptide(L)'
;MIYNIKDFGAINDGITLNTSAIQAAIDKASEHGGTVLIEDGVYKTGSIKMKSNVNLHIEAGATLLGSENTDDYNRFEDLDYCDYTLAPLTSNSCLILIGNCENASITGMGKIDCNGEHFVVPVENGKDLPCAYRRIDGFTPPRVVFCVCSKNIKIKDISMVNQPAGWSYWIHNCEFVNITGIKINADLSYPNNDGIHINCCRFVNVSNCNIVCSDDCLVLRANSVTLKENKPCEQITITNCNLTSYSGSVRIGWVNDGVIRNITLSNLSIKNSATGVSLLIPLSLRSDRATDVGREETIIENINFSNIVMEQVAGYPIYISLIDHEEINIKSIKNLRFSNMTVTSVQFPFINGTRKTKVKDIYFDSCSFKRINNNFCKERPCRGYTMTPNHSYEPQPITIKNAENIVFNNSSFSSEY
;
A
#
# COMPACT_ATOMS: atom_id res chain seq x y z
N MET A 1 11.40 -30.05 -4.61
CA MET A 1 12.13 -30.13 -5.91
C MET A 1 12.48 -28.71 -6.32
N ILE A 2 13.62 -28.53 -7.01
CA ILE A 2 14.07 -27.21 -7.50
C ILE A 2 14.03 -27.24 -9.02
N TYR A 3 13.49 -26.20 -9.61
CA TYR A 3 13.39 -25.98 -11.05
C TYR A 3 14.12 -24.68 -11.40
N ASN A 4 15.33 -24.79 -11.93
CA ASN A 4 16.10 -23.62 -12.33
C ASN A 4 15.57 -23.09 -13.65
N ILE A 5 15.29 -21.79 -13.75
CA ILE A 5 14.77 -21.18 -14.98
C ILE A 5 15.73 -21.33 -16.18
N LYS A 6 17.04 -21.46 -15.92
CA LYS A 6 18.04 -21.72 -16.98
C LYS A 6 17.80 -23.05 -17.69
N ASP A 7 17.30 -24.05 -16.97
CA ASP A 7 16.96 -25.36 -17.55
C ASP A 7 15.78 -25.30 -18.53
N PHE A 8 15.02 -24.18 -18.47
CA PHE A 8 13.89 -23.84 -19.36
C PHE A 8 14.27 -22.80 -20.42
N GLY A 9 15.56 -22.48 -20.55
CA GLY A 9 16.09 -21.61 -21.59
C GLY A 9 16.17 -20.11 -21.21
N ALA A 10 16.07 -19.77 -19.92
CA ALA A 10 16.25 -18.40 -19.48
C ALA A 10 17.70 -17.91 -19.64
N ILE A 11 17.87 -16.66 -20.10
CA ILE A 11 19.15 -16.01 -20.33
C ILE A 11 19.25 -14.77 -19.42
N ASN A 12 20.36 -14.67 -18.69
CA ASN A 12 20.56 -13.67 -17.63
C ASN A 12 21.25 -12.36 -18.11
N ASP A 13 21.01 -11.95 -19.34
CA ASP A 13 21.69 -10.83 -19.99
C ASP A 13 21.01 -9.45 -19.77
N GLY A 14 19.84 -9.43 -19.11
CA GLY A 14 19.03 -8.22 -18.91
C GLY A 14 18.33 -7.70 -20.18
N ILE A 15 18.45 -8.39 -21.29
CA ILE A 15 17.94 -7.97 -22.61
C ILE A 15 16.90 -8.97 -23.11
N THR A 16 17.21 -10.25 -23.07
CA THR A 16 16.34 -11.32 -23.55
C THR A 16 15.09 -11.43 -22.69
N LEU A 17 13.92 -11.48 -23.34
CA LEU A 17 12.65 -11.68 -22.64
C LEU A 17 12.50 -13.14 -22.19
N ASN A 18 12.46 -13.35 -20.90
CA ASN A 18 12.44 -14.67 -20.26
C ASN A 18 11.05 -15.11 -19.78
N THR A 19 9.99 -14.38 -20.10
CA THR A 19 8.64 -14.66 -19.59
C THR A 19 8.23 -16.11 -19.81
N SER A 20 8.42 -16.63 -21.02
CA SER A 20 8.05 -18.01 -21.36
C SER A 20 8.87 -19.06 -20.62
N ALA A 21 10.18 -18.83 -20.43
CA ALA A 21 11.05 -19.73 -19.68
C ALA A 21 10.68 -19.78 -18.19
N ILE A 22 10.45 -18.61 -17.58
CA ILE A 22 10.02 -18.51 -16.18
C ILE A 22 8.64 -19.16 -16.01
N GLN A 23 7.70 -18.90 -16.92
CA GLN A 23 6.37 -19.49 -16.86
C GLN A 23 6.41 -21.01 -17.00
N ALA A 24 7.23 -21.55 -17.91
CA ALA A 24 7.40 -22.99 -18.08
C ALA A 24 7.96 -23.66 -16.81
N ALA A 25 8.91 -23.02 -16.13
CA ALA A 25 9.42 -23.50 -14.84
C ALA A 25 8.33 -23.49 -13.75
N ILE A 26 7.50 -22.43 -13.67
CA ILE A 26 6.37 -22.35 -12.75
C ILE A 26 5.33 -23.44 -13.05
N ASP A 27 5.01 -23.65 -14.33
CA ASP A 27 4.06 -24.66 -14.77
C ASP A 27 4.53 -26.06 -14.40
N LYS A 28 5.81 -26.35 -14.63
CA LYS A 28 6.41 -27.63 -14.25
C LYS A 28 6.47 -27.84 -12.75
N ALA A 29 6.86 -26.80 -12.00
CA ALA A 29 6.88 -26.87 -10.54
C ALA A 29 5.50 -27.15 -9.95
N SER A 30 4.42 -26.66 -10.57
CA SER A 30 3.06 -26.82 -10.07
C SER A 30 2.52 -28.24 -10.14
N GLU A 31 3.10 -29.12 -10.96
CA GLU A 31 2.66 -30.52 -11.10
C GLU A 31 2.83 -31.32 -9.80
N HIS A 32 3.88 -31.04 -9.05
CA HIS A 32 4.22 -31.77 -7.81
C HIS A 32 4.56 -30.86 -6.63
N GLY A 33 4.48 -29.54 -6.83
CA GLY A 33 5.01 -28.56 -5.90
C GLY A 33 6.52 -28.39 -6.00
N GLY A 34 7.04 -27.21 -5.67
CA GLY A 34 8.49 -26.99 -5.66
C GLY A 34 8.90 -25.54 -5.71
N THR A 35 10.20 -25.34 -5.84
CA THR A 35 10.82 -24.01 -5.93
C THR A 35 11.30 -23.76 -7.35
N VAL A 36 10.81 -22.68 -7.95
CA VAL A 36 11.37 -22.10 -9.17
C VAL A 36 12.51 -21.18 -8.76
N LEU A 37 13.71 -21.49 -9.21
CA LEU A 37 14.94 -20.81 -8.83
C LEU A 37 15.37 -19.82 -9.89
N ILE A 38 15.53 -18.55 -9.49
CA ILE A 38 16.16 -17.48 -10.27
C ILE A 38 17.54 -17.24 -9.63
N GLU A 39 18.59 -17.76 -10.26
CA GLU A 39 19.98 -17.58 -9.82
C GLU A 39 20.50 -16.19 -10.18
N ASP A 40 21.76 -15.93 -9.89
CA ASP A 40 22.43 -14.67 -10.18
C ASP A 40 22.32 -14.21 -11.64
N GLY A 41 22.22 -12.90 -11.82
CA GLY A 41 22.09 -12.25 -13.12
C GLY A 41 20.81 -11.45 -13.25
N VAL A 42 20.58 -10.89 -14.43
CA VAL A 42 19.42 -10.03 -14.72
C VAL A 42 18.51 -10.71 -15.74
N TYR A 43 17.28 -10.96 -15.34
CA TYR A 43 16.29 -11.65 -16.19
C TYR A 43 15.12 -10.71 -16.48
N LYS A 44 15.05 -10.24 -17.72
CA LYS A 44 13.93 -9.40 -18.16
C LYS A 44 12.68 -10.27 -18.38
N THR A 45 11.53 -9.80 -17.87
CA THR A 45 10.26 -10.51 -18.00
C THR A 45 9.09 -9.56 -18.13
N GLY A 46 8.05 -9.97 -18.83
CA GLY A 46 6.70 -9.45 -18.74
C GLY A 46 5.92 -10.11 -17.61
N SER A 47 4.61 -10.15 -17.72
CA SER A 47 3.73 -10.76 -16.72
C SER A 47 3.94 -12.25 -16.57
N ILE A 48 4.14 -12.71 -15.33
CA ILE A 48 4.17 -14.12 -14.96
C ILE A 48 3.03 -14.45 -14.00
N LYS A 49 2.46 -15.67 -14.14
CA LYS A 49 1.36 -16.16 -13.31
C LYS A 49 1.84 -17.30 -12.42
N MET A 50 1.81 -17.04 -11.12
CA MET A 50 2.11 -18.06 -10.11
C MET A 50 1.02 -19.13 -10.07
N LYS A 51 1.39 -20.30 -9.56
CA LYS A 51 0.49 -21.44 -9.35
C LYS A 51 0.56 -21.93 -7.91
N SER A 52 -0.44 -22.72 -7.51
CA SER A 52 -0.49 -23.33 -6.18
C SER A 52 0.72 -24.24 -5.93
N ASN A 53 1.18 -24.27 -4.67
CA ASN A 53 2.31 -25.08 -4.20
C ASN A 53 3.67 -24.72 -4.84
N VAL A 54 3.81 -23.50 -5.40
CA VAL A 54 5.04 -23.03 -6.02
C VAL A 54 5.67 -21.90 -5.21
N ASN A 55 6.96 -22.03 -4.95
CA ASN A 55 7.79 -20.94 -4.43
C ASN A 55 8.64 -20.36 -5.57
N LEU A 56 8.49 -19.06 -5.87
CA LEU A 56 9.42 -18.32 -6.72
C LEU A 56 10.55 -17.80 -5.83
N HIS A 57 11.73 -18.34 -5.99
CA HIS A 57 12.90 -17.95 -5.20
C HIS A 57 13.90 -17.15 -6.05
N ILE A 58 14.12 -15.89 -5.63
CA ILE A 58 15.04 -14.96 -6.31
C ILE A 58 16.28 -14.83 -5.42
N GLU A 59 17.40 -15.36 -5.86
CA GLU A 59 18.65 -15.35 -5.09
C GLU A 59 19.22 -13.93 -4.92
N ALA A 60 20.11 -13.75 -3.95
CA ALA A 60 20.68 -12.45 -3.58
C ALA A 60 21.38 -11.70 -4.74
N GLY A 61 21.98 -12.44 -5.68
CA GLY A 61 22.61 -11.89 -6.89
C GLY A 61 21.66 -11.69 -8.07
N ALA A 62 20.40 -12.12 -7.94
CA ALA A 62 19.43 -12.12 -9.02
C ALA A 62 18.59 -10.85 -9.07
N THR A 63 18.30 -10.39 -10.27
CA THR A 63 17.33 -9.35 -10.56
C THR A 63 16.29 -9.84 -11.54
N LEU A 64 15.03 -9.82 -11.13
CA LEU A 64 13.88 -9.93 -12.02
C LEU A 64 13.56 -8.52 -12.55
N LEU A 65 13.83 -8.26 -13.82
CA LEU A 65 13.68 -6.96 -14.47
C LEU A 65 12.36 -6.92 -15.26
N GLY A 66 11.49 -5.96 -14.95
CA GLY A 66 10.27 -5.73 -15.72
C GLY A 66 10.57 -5.29 -17.15
N SER A 67 9.81 -5.79 -18.13
CA SER A 67 9.91 -5.32 -19.51
C SER A 67 9.49 -3.86 -19.62
N GLU A 68 10.15 -3.12 -20.49
CA GLU A 68 9.76 -1.76 -20.89
C GLU A 68 8.62 -1.75 -21.91
N ASN A 69 8.34 -2.90 -22.54
CA ASN A 69 7.29 -3.01 -23.55
C ASN A 69 5.94 -3.31 -22.91
N THR A 70 4.96 -2.45 -23.17
CA THR A 70 3.59 -2.57 -22.65
C THR A 70 2.87 -3.84 -23.11
N ASP A 71 3.25 -4.38 -24.28
CA ASP A 71 2.62 -5.58 -24.85
C ASP A 71 3.04 -6.87 -24.12
N ASP A 72 4.10 -6.81 -23.30
CA ASP A 72 4.54 -7.94 -22.49
C ASP A 72 3.72 -8.11 -21.19
N TYR A 73 2.77 -7.20 -20.93
CA TYR A 73 1.94 -7.24 -19.74
C TYR A 73 0.52 -7.69 -20.04
N ASN A 74 0.16 -8.86 -19.51
CA ASN A 74 -1.18 -9.42 -19.65
C ASN A 74 -2.19 -8.68 -18.75
N ARG A 75 -3.38 -8.47 -19.31
CA ARG A 75 -4.58 -8.18 -18.53
C ARG A 75 -5.19 -9.51 -18.13
N PHE A 76 -5.13 -9.83 -16.85
CA PHE A 76 -5.64 -11.11 -16.36
C PHE A 76 -7.16 -11.05 -16.21
N GLU A 77 -7.89 -11.65 -17.11
CA GLU A 77 -9.37 -11.65 -17.15
C GLU A 77 -10.01 -12.92 -16.57
N ASP A 78 -9.19 -13.98 -16.31
CA ASP A 78 -9.69 -15.33 -16.03
C ASP A 78 -9.71 -15.69 -14.53
N LEU A 79 -10.10 -14.80 -13.65
CA LEU A 79 -10.14 -15.14 -12.23
C LEU A 79 -11.60 -15.30 -11.76
N ASP A 80 -12.00 -16.52 -11.46
CA ASP A 80 -13.38 -16.95 -11.20
C ASP A 80 -14.16 -16.17 -10.12
N TYR A 81 -13.48 -15.41 -9.28
CA TYR A 81 -14.08 -14.72 -8.13
C TYR A 81 -13.96 -13.20 -8.18
N CYS A 82 -13.37 -12.65 -9.24
CA CYS A 82 -13.09 -11.23 -9.35
C CYS A 82 -13.50 -10.72 -10.73
N ASP A 83 -14.39 -9.75 -10.77
CA ASP A 83 -14.74 -9.07 -12.01
C ASP A 83 -13.76 -7.94 -12.30
N TYR A 84 -12.78 -8.22 -13.14
CA TYR A 84 -11.73 -7.24 -13.50
C TYR A 84 -12.25 -6.10 -14.36
N THR A 85 -13.39 -6.23 -14.98
CA THR A 85 -14.02 -5.11 -15.69
C THR A 85 -14.39 -3.99 -14.73
N LEU A 86 -14.57 -4.33 -13.44
CA LEU A 86 -14.84 -3.41 -12.35
C LEU A 86 -13.58 -3.01 -11.57
N ALA A 87 -12.43 -3.58 -11.89
CA ALA A 87 -11.18 -3.17 -11.24
C ALA A 87 -10.82 -1.73 -11.62
N PRO A 88 -10.23 -0.96 -10.70
CA PRO A 88 -9.73 0.36 -11.06
C PRO A 88 -8.89 0.30 -12.33
N LEU A 89 -9.07 1.23 -13.24
CA LEU A 89 -8.36 1.29 -14.53
C LEU A 89 -6.84 1.12 -14.38
N THR A 90 -6.32 1.44 -13.20
CA THR A 90 -4.92 1.31 -12.82
C THR A 90 -4.51 -0.09 -12.38
N SER A 91 -5.37 -1.11 -12.42
CA SER A 91 -5.12 -2.45 -11.85
C SER A 91 -5.17 -3.59 -12.86
N ASN A 92 -5.32 -3.31 -14.14
CA ASN A 92 -5.60 -4.33 -15.16
C ASN A 92 -4.40 -5.20 -15.54
N SER A 93 -3.19 -4.87 -15.09
CA SER A 93 -2.00 -5.65 -15.37
C SER A 93 -1.08 -5.71 -14.15
N CYS A 94 -0.25 -6.72 -14.07
CA CYS A 94 0.77 -6.83 -13.05
C CYS A 94 1.99 -7.59 -13.59
N LEU A 95 3.14 -7.43 -12.95
CA LEU A 95 4.34 -8.17 -13.29
C LEU A 95 4.24 -9.62 -12.77
N ILE A 96 3.79 -9.79 -11.52
CA ILE A 96 3.61 -11.11 -10.90
C ILE A 96 2.18 -11.24 -10.38
N LEU A 97 1.44 -12.20 -10.92
CA LEU A 97 0.10 -12.55 -10.45
C LEU A 97 0.14 -13.80 -9.56
N ILE A 98 -0.42 -13.70 -8.35
CA ILE A 98 -0.78 -14.83 -7.50
C ILE A 98 -2.32 -14.87 -7.43
N GLY A 99 -2.94 -15.53 -8.38
CA GLY A 99 -4.42 -15.52 -8.51
C GLY A 99 -5.02 -16.91 -8.34
N ASN A 100 -6.03 -17.05 -7.48
CA ASN A 100 -6.67 -18.32 -7.13
C ASN A 100 -5.67 -19.41 -6.71
N CYS A 101 -4.62 -19.01 -5.98
CA CYS A 101 -3.54 -19.91 -5.55
C CYS A 101 -3.71 -20.30 -4.08
N GLU A 102 -3.23 -21.49 -3.77
CA GLU A 102 -3.00 -21.95 -2.41
C GLU A 102 -1.53 -22.36 -2.22
N ASN A 103 -0.94 -22.02 -1.07
CA ASN A 103 0.47 -22.33 -0.76
C ASN A 103 1.47 -21.74 -1.77
N ALA A 104 1.30 -20.52 -2.23
CA ALA A 104 2.22 -19.87 -3.14
C ALA A 104 3.14 -18.88 -2.40
N SER A 105 4.38 -18.75 -2.87
CA SER A 105 5.31 -17.83 -2.22
C SER A 105 6.27 -17.14 -3.20
N ILE A 106 6.77 -15.96 -2.79
CA ILE A 106 7.88 -15.25 -3.39
C ILE A 106 8.92 -15.06 -2.29
N THR A 107 10.12 -15.59 -2.46
CA THR A 107 11.16 -15.58 -1.42
C THR A 107 12.54 -15.27 -1.98
N GLY A 108 13.47 -15.03 -1.08
CA GLY A 108 14.88 -14.81 -1.43
C GLY A 108 15.34 -13.39 -1.11
N MET A 109 16.62 -13.12 -1.30
CA MET A 109 17.22 -11.82 -1.04
C MET A 109 17.52 -11.04 -2.33
N GLY A 110 16.97 -11.48 -3.45
CA GLY A 110 17.11 -10.85 -4.75
C GLY A 110 16.24 -9.61 -4.91
N LYS A 111 16.24 -9.10 -6.12
CA LYS A 111 15.60 -7.82 -6.46
C LYS A 111 14.53 -8.02 -7.54
N ILE A 112 13.41 -7.34 -7.36
CA ILE A 112 12.45 -7.04 -8.41
C ILE A 112 12.70 -5.58 -8.82
N ASP A 113 13.16 -5.37 -10.03
CA ASP A 113 13.33 -4.06 -10.64
C ASP A 113 12.20 -3.85 -11.65
N CYS A 114 11.33 -2.91 -11.36
CA CYS A 114 10.11 -2.76 -12.15
C CYS A 114 10.32 -1.95 -13.43
N ASN A 115 11.54 -1.41 -13.64
CA ASN A 115 11.89 -0.64 -14.83
C ASN A 115 10.95 0.57 -15.06
N GLY A 116 10.55 1.21 -13.96
CA GLY A 116 9.41 2.14 -13.91
C GLY A 116 9.57 3.44 -14.68
N GLU A 117 10.81 3.84 -14.99
CA GLU A 117 11.12 5.03 -15.78
C GLU A 117 10.50 5.01 -17.18
N HIS A 118 10.24 3.83 -17.73
CA HIS A 118 9.60 3.66 -19.04
C HIS A 118 8.09 3.92 -19.04
N PHE A 119 7.48 4.02 -17.86
CA PHE A 119 6.03 4.18 -17.70
C PHE A 119 5.62 5.57 -17.20
N VAL A 120 6.57 6.48 -17.11
CA VAL A 120 6.32 7.85 -16.66
C VAL A 120 6.95 8.87 -17.59
N VAL A 121 6.36 10.06 -17.63
CA VAL A 121 6.89 11.21 -18.37
C VAL A 121 6.94 12.42 -17.45
N PRO A 122 7.94 13.31 -17.59
CA PRO A 122 8.01 14.53 -16.81
C PRO A 122 6.77 15.40 -17.03
N VAL A 123 6.35 16.11 -15.98
CA VAL A 123 5.27 17.11 -16.07
C VAL A 123 5.92 18.47 -16.31
N GLU A 124 5.50 19.15 -17.38
CA GLU A 124 5.91 20.53 -17.64
C GLU A 124 5.47 21.43 -16.46
N ASN A 125 6.39 22.21 -15.92
CA ASN A 125 6.16 23.06 -14.75
C ASN A 125 5.81 22.30 -13.45
N GLY A 126 6.17 21.02 -13.35
CA GLY A 126 5.85 20.14 -12.22
C GLY A 126 6.33 20.58 -10.84
N LYS A 127 6.92 21.77 -10.70
CA LYS A 127 7.38 22.33 -9.41
C LYS A 127 6.24 22.55 -8.40
N ASP A 128 5.02 22.67 -8.88
CA ASP A 128 3.82 22.93 -8.07
C ASP A 128 2.90 21.71 -7.93
N LEU A 129 3.24 20.60 -8.58
CA LEU A 129 2.47 19.35 -8.48
C LEU A 129 3.05 18.43 -7.41
N PRO A 130 2.23 17.54 -6.81
CA PRO A 130 2.70 16.57 -5.82
C PRO A 130 3.78 15.64 -6.38
N CYS A 131 3.79 15.39 -7.70
CA CYS A 131 4.78 14.55 -8.37
C CYS A 131 5.38 15.26 -9.58
N ALA A 132 6.68 15.06 -9.80
CA ALA A 132 7.38 15.63 -10.96
C ALA A 132 7.08 14.89 -12.27
N TYR A 133 6.43 13.74 -12.19
CA TYR A 133 6.10 12.87 -13.31
C TYR A 133 4.61 12.52 -13.32
N ARG A 134 4.11 12.16 -14.48
CA ARG A 134 2.81 11.51 -14.68
C ARG A 134 2.98 10.21 -15.43
N ARG A 135 1.98 9.36 -15.40
CA ARG A 135 1.95 8.14 -16.20
C ARG A 135 1.95 8.45 -17.69
N ILE A 136 2.51 7.54 -18.48
CA ILE A 136 2.38 7.58 -19.95
C ILE A 136 0.90 7.53 -20.36
N ASP A 137 0.61 8.10 -21.53
CA ASP A 137 -0.75 8.12 -22.05
C ASP A 137 -1.15 6.76 -22.65
N GLY A 138 -2.42 6.40 -22.51
CA GLY A 138 -3.02 5.23 -23.15
C GLY A 138 -2.67 3.88 -22.54
N PHE A 139 -1.81 3.84 -21.52
CA PHE A 139 -1.44 2.61 -20.81
C PHE A 139 -1.43 2.83 -19.31
N THR A 140 -1.99 1.90 -18.58
CA THR A 140 -1.86 1.86 -17.13
C THR A 140 -0.64 1.03 -16.77
N PRO A 141 0.32 1.61 -16.03
CA PRO A 141 1.48 0.86 -15.57
C PRO A 141 1.07 -0.38 -14.78
N PRO A 142 1.80 -1.49 -14.89
CA PRO A 142 1.47 -2.70 -14.17
C PRO A 142 1.54 -2.48 -12.64
N ARG A 143 0.66 -3.13 -11.91
CA ARG A 143 0.91 -3.44 -10.50
C ARG A 143 2.10 -4.38 -10.45
N VAL A 144 2.93 -4.30 -9.40
CA VAL A 144 4.10 -5.18 -9.41
C VAL A 144 3.70 -6.58 -8.98
N VAL A 145 3.28 -6.77 -7.75
CA VAL A 145 2.78 -8.08 -7.28
C VAL A 145 1.30 -7.95 -6.95
N PHE A 146 0.49 -8.72 -7.63
CA PHE A 146 -0.94 -8.80 -7.39
C PHE A 146 -1.32 -10.17 -6.85
N CYS A 147 -1.72 -10.22 -5.58
CA CYS A 147 -2.29 -11.41 -4.95
C CYS A 147 -3.79 -11.27 -4.88
N VAL A 148 -4.53 -12.22 -5.44
CA VAL A 148 -5.99 -12.15 -5.44
C VAL A 148 -6.65 -13.49 -5.22
N CYS A 149 -7.72 -13.54 -4.40
CA CYS A 149 -8.51 -14.73 -4.14
C CYS A 149 -7.66 -15.94 -3.75
N SER A 150 -6.61 -15.72 -2.95
CA SER A 150 -5.58 -16.72 -2.67
C SER A 150 -5.42 -16.98 -1.18
N LYS A 151 -4.91 -18.16 -0.82
CA LYS A 151 -4.73 -18.58 0.58
C LYS A 151 -3.33 -19.06 0.84
N ASN A 152 -2.86 -18.88 2.09
CA ASN A 152 -1.54 -19.30 2.54
C ASN A 152 -0.41 -18.77 1.64
N ILE A 153 -0.35 -17.43 1.56
CA ILE A 153 0.61 -16.72 0.73
C ILE A 153 1.77 -16.20 1.59
N LYS A 154 2.99 -16.37 1.09
CA LYS A 154 4.20 -15.88 1.76
C LYS A 154 5.05 -15.03 0.81
N ILE A 155 5.39 -13.81 1.26
CA ILE A 155 6.34 -12.93 0.56
C ILE A 155 7.45 -12.59 1.55
N LYS A 156 8.70 -12.93 1.20
CA LYS A 156 9.78 -12.86 2.18
C LYS A 156 11.11 -12.38 1.60
N ASP A 157 11.71 -11.39 2.30
CA ASP A 157 13.08 -10.87 2.13
C ASP A 157 13.39 -10.21 0.78
N ILE A 158 12.43 -10.07 -0.12
CA ILE A 158 12.58 -9.47 -1.45
C ILE A 158 12.75 -7.96 -1.37
N SER A 159 13.65 -7.44 -2.21
CA SER A 159 13.79 -6.02 -2.47
C SER A 159 13.04 -5.62 -3.76
N MET A 160 12.38 -4.47 -3.75
CA MET A 160 11.66 -3.92 -4.90
C MET A 160 12.07 -2.48 -5.15
N VAL A 161 12.37 -2.14 -6.40
CA VAL A 161 12.79 -0.80 -6.82
C VAL A 161 12.13 -0.40 -8.14
N ASN A 162 12.19 0.89 -8.48
CA ASN A 162 11.75 1.44 -9.76
C ASN A 162 10.30 1.08 -10.12
N GLN A 163 9.38 1.24 -9.18
CA GLN A 163 7.97 0.98 -9.40
C GLN A 163 7.42 1.86 -10.54
N PRO A 164 6.52 1.32 -11.38
CA PRO A 164 6.09 1.96 -12.61
C PRO A 164 4.89 2.90 -12.40
N ALA A 165 4.96 3.83 -11.44
CA ALA A 165 3.82 4.66 -11.04
C ALA A 165 2.57 3.82 -10.71
N GLY A 166 2.78 2.74 -9.97
CA GLY A 166 1.75 1.77 -9.55
C GLY A 166 2.08 1.12 -8.22
N TRP A 167 1.13 0.44 -7.63
CA TRP A 167 1.28 -0.16 -6.29
C TRP A 167 2.26 -1.33 -6.30
N SER A 168 3.15 -1.37 -5.31
CA SER A 168 4.15 -2.43 -5.19
C SER A 168 3.52 -3.80 -4.92
N TYR A 169 2.67 -3.87 -3.91
CA TYR A 169 1.95 -5.10 -3.54
C TYR A 169 0.46 -4.79 -3.39
N TRP A 170 -0.37 -5.50 -4.14
CA TRP A 170 -1.81 -5.46 -3.96
C TRP A 170 -2.30 -6.85 -3.53
N ILE A 171 -2.74 -6.95 -2.27
CA ILE A 171 -3.27 -8.17 -1.67
C ILE A 171 -4.79 -7.98 -1.56
N HIS A 172 -5.55 -8.74 -2.33
CA HIS A 172 -6.98 -8.57 -2.48
C HIS A 172 -7.75 -9.88 -2.28
N ASN A 173 -8.70 -9.88 -1.36
CA ASN A 173 -9.48 -11.07 -1.01
C ASN A 173 -8.62 -12.32 -0.73
N CYS A 174 -7.59 -12.15 0.09
CA CYS A 174 -6.67 -13.23 0.47
C CYS A 174 -6.78 -13.56 1.95
N GLU A 175 -6.45 -14.80 2.29
CA GLU A 175 -6.42 -15.29 3.67
C GLU A 175 -5.08 -15.96 4.00
N PHE A 176 -4.65 -15.84 5.28
CA PHE A 176 -3.40 -16.41 5.76
C PHE A 176 -2.18 -15.91 4.98
N VAL A 177 -2.01 -14.59 4.93
CA VAL A 177 -0.92 -13.93 4.21
C VAL A 177 0.19 -13.53 5.17
N ASN A 178 1.41 -13.83 4.85
CA ASN A 178 2.60 -13.44 5.60
C ASN A 178 3.57 -12.67 4.70
N ILE A 179 3.81 -11.38 5.01
CA ILE A 179 4.76 -10.51 4.33
C ILE A 179 5.82 -10.10 5.34
N THR A 180 7.07 -10.50 5.13
CA THR A 180 8.13 -10.23 6.10
C THR A 180 9.47 -9.92 5.46
N GLY A 181 10.21 -8.98 6.04
CA GLY A 181 11.58 -8.66 5.64
C GLY A 181 11.71 -7.95 4.28
N ILE A 182 10.61 -7.54 3.66
CA ILE A 182 10.66 -6.88 2.34
C ILE A 182 11.21 -5.48 2.44
N LYS A 183 11.83 -5.04 1.34
CA LYS A 183 12.32 -3.67 1.17
C LYS A 183 11.68 -3.07 -0.09
N ILE A 184 11.05 -1.93 0.06
CA ILE A 184 10.52 -1.13 -1.04
C ILE A 184 11.28 0.18 -1.04
N ASN A 185 11.89 0.52 -2.17
CA ASN A 185 12.57 1.80 -2.38
C ASN A 185 12.12 2.38 -3.72
N ALA A 186 10.99 3.06 -3.69
CA ALA A 186 10.38 3.68 -4.86
C ALA A 186 11.00 5.05 -5.15
N ASP A 187 10.91 5.49 -6.39
CA ASP A 187 11.21 6.87 -6.76
C ASP A 187 10.09 7.78 -6.21
N LEU A 188 10.50 8.73 -5.37
CA LEU A 188 9.59 9.64 -4.68
C LEU A 188 9.00 10.72 -5.59
N SER A 189 9.50 10.86 -6.81
CA SER A 189 9.00 11.80 -7.81
C SER A 189 7.89 11.23 -8.71
N TYR A 190 7.68 9.91 -8.69
CA TYR A 190 6.64 9.26 -9.48
C TYR A 190 5.31 9.20 -8.72
N PRO A 191 4.16 9.32 -9.39
CA PRO A 191 2.86 9.22 -8.72
C PRO A 191 2.49 7.78 -8.37
N ASN A 192 1.67 7.60 -7.32
CA ASN A 192 1.04 6.32 -6.95
C ASN A 192 1.99 5.13 -6.78
N ASN A 193 3.22 5.37 -6.36
CA ASN A 193 4.14 4.32 -5.95
C ASN A 193 3.84 3.94 -4.50
N ASP A 194 2.71 3.30 -4.29
CA ASP A 194 2.29 2.83 -2.97
C ASP A 194 3.07 1.57 -2.56
N GLY A 195 3.14 1.32 -1.27
CA GLY A 195 3.78 0.14 -0.71
C GLY A 195 2.87 -1.09 -0.77
N ILE A 196 2.21 -1.42 0.34
CA ILE A 196 1.40 -2.62 0.50
C ILE A 196 -0.06 -2.24 0.67
N HIS A 197 -0.91 -2.64 -0.27
CA HIS A 197 -2.36 -2.57 -0.16
C HIS A 197 -2.94 -3.91 0.30
N ILE A 198 -3.70 -3.89 1.39
CA ILE A 198 -4.43 -5.04 1.95
C ILE A 198 -5.91 -4.71 1.85
N ASN A 199 -6.62 -5.40 0.96
CA ASN A 199 -8.02 -5.12 0.66
C ASN A 199 -8.88 -6.38 0.80
N CYS A 200 -9.93 -6.34 1.62
CA CYS A 200 -10.83 -7.46 1.84
C CYS A 200 -10.13 -8.75 2.32
N CYS A 201 -9.09 -8.63 3.12
CA CYS A 201 -8.25 -9.75 3.56
C CYS A 201 -8.45 -10.09 5.03
N ARG A 202 -8.14 -11.34 5.39
CA ARG A 202 -8.17 -11.83 6.78
C ARG A 202 -6.91 -12.62 7.12
N PHE A 203 -6.50 -12.56 8.40
CA PHE A 203 -5.34 -13.28 8.92
C PHE A 203 -4.04 -12.90 8.17
N VAL A 204 -3.77 -11.58 8.12
CA VAL A 204 -2.59 -11.03 7.46
C VAL A 204 -1.56 -10.57 8.48
N ASN A 205 -0.33 -10.98 8.30
CA ASN A 205 0.81 -10.50 9.08
C ASN A 205 1.81 -9.78 8.17
N VAL A 206 2.15 -8.53 8.52
CA VAL A 206 3.21 -7.75 7.87
C VAL A 206 4.26 -7.40 8.93
N SER A 207 5.53 -7.76 8.69
CA SER A 207 6.56 -7.53 9.70
C SER A 207 7.95 -7.28 9.12
N ASN A 208 8.78 -6.53 9.87
CA ASN A 208 10.20 -6.31 9.57
C ASN A 208 10.44 -5.69 8.18
N CYS A 209 9.54 -4.85 7.72
CA CYS A 209 9.59 -4.23 6.40
C CYS A 209 10.18 -2.83 6.44
N ASN A 210 10.92 -2.46 5.39
CA ASN A 210 11.39 -1.10 5.17
C ASN A 210 10.75 -0.56 3.89
N ILE A 211 9.91 0.48 4.01
CA ILE A 211 9.10 0.98 2.91
C ILE A 211 9.35 2.48 2.73
N VAL A 212 9.87 2.82 1.56
CA VAL A 212 10.03 4.20 1.09
C VAL A 212 9.26 4.32 -0.21
N CYS A 213 8.23 5.17 -0.23
CA CYS A 213 7.36 5.32 -1.40
C CYS A 213 6.82 6.76 -1.54
N SER A 214 6.38 7.11 -2.73
CA SER A 214 5.85 8.44 -3.04
C SER A 214 4.39 8.61 -2.60
N ASP A 215 3.64 7.52 -2.53
CA ASP A 215 2.26 7.50 -2.08
C ASP A 215 2.15 6.69 -0.77
N ASP A 216 1.06 6.04 -0.44
CA ASP A 216 0.82 5.43 0.87
C ASP A 216 1.69 4.17 1.10
N CYS A 217 2.38 4.08 2.25
CA CYS A 217 3.21 2.89 2.56
C CYS A 217 2.36 1.64 2.85
N LEU A 218 1.36 1.78 3.70
CA LEU A 218 0.49 0.70 4.14
C LEU A 218 -0.96 1.15 4.00
N VAL A 219 -1.76 0.39 3.26
CA VAL A 219 -3.16 0.72 2.99
C VAL A 219 -4.06 -0.43 3.37
N LEU A 220 -5.06 -0.16 4.21
CA LEU A 220 -6.07 -1.12 4.65
C LEU A 220 -7.43 -0.72 4.07
N ARG A 221 -8.02 -1.57 3.26
CA ARG A 221 -9.25 -1.32 2.54
C ARG A 221 -10.24 -2.49 2.69
N ALA A 222 -11.52 -2.20 2.53
CA ALA A 222 -12.56 -3.22 2.41
C ALA A 222 -13.47 -2.93 1.20
N ASN A 223 -12.85 -2.61 0.06
CA ASN A 223 -13.55 -2.37 -1.19
C ASN A 223 -13.82 -3.69 -1.91
N SER A 224 -15.07 -4.15 -1.87
CA SER A 224 -15.52 -5.41 -2.46
C SER A 224 -16.13 -5.24 -3.86
N VAL A 225 -15.93 -4.09 -4.52
CA VAL A 225 -16.61 -3.78 -5.79
C VAL A 225 -16.33 -4.81 -6.89
N THR A 226 -15.14 -5.40 -6.90
CA THR A 226 -14.74 -6.44 -7.85
C THR A 226 -15.12 -7.85 -7.41
N LEU A 227 -15.64 -8.03 -6.21
CA LEU A 227 -15.97 -9.33 -5.63
C LEU A 227 -17.46 -9.65 -5.78
N LYS A 228 -17.81 -10.93 -5.78
CA LYS A 228 -19.22 -11.38 -5.83
C LYS A 228 -19.97 -11.09 -4.53
N GLU A 229 -19.25 -11.00 -3.42
CA GLU A 229 -19.81 -10.74 -2.10
C GLU A 229 -18.96 -9.74 -1.32
N ASN A 230 -19.57 -9.11 -0.34
CA ASN A 230 -18.89 -8.16 0.52
C ASN A 230 -17.94 -8.89 1.48
N LYS A 231 -16.71 -8.42 1.56
CA LYS A 231 -15.65 -9.00 2.39
C LYS A 231 -15.06 -7.96 3.34
N PRO A 232 -14.92 -8.26 4.63
CA PRO A 232 -14.23 -7.39 5.56
C PRO A 232 -12.71 -7.43 5.34
N CYS A 233 -12.04 -6.40 5.88
CA CYS A 233 -10.60 -6.36 6.10
C CYS A 233 -10.37 -6.47 7.61
N GLU A 234 -9.96 -7.64 8.10
CA GLU A 234 -9.92 -7.90 9.53
C GLU A 234 -8.85 -8.90 9.96
N GLN A 235 -8.56 -8.97 11.28
CA GLN A 235 -7.58 -9.89 11.83
C GLN A 235 -6.17 -9.67 11.22
N ILE A 236 -5.70 -8.40 11.25
CA ILE A 236 -4.44 -7.99 10.64
C ILE A 236 -3.46 -7.52 11.70
N THR A 237 -2.23 -7.96 11.61
CA THR A 237 -1.12 -7.49 12.45
C THR A 237 0.00 -6.92 11.59
N ILE A 238 0.41 -5.67 11.89
CA ILE A 238 1.53 -5.00 11.24
C ILE A 238 2.52 -4.58 12.32
N THR A 239 3.77 -4.99 12.22
CA THR A 239 4.75 -4.72 13.27
C THR A 239 6.19 -4.58 12.76
N ASN A 240 7.03 -3.88 13.53
CA ASN A 240 8.47 -3.74 13.28
C ASN A 240 8.79 -3.19 11.87
N CYS A 241 8.09 -2.15 11.42
CA CYS A 241 8.30 -1.59 10.09
C CYS A 241 8.82 -0.15 10.17
N ASN A 242 9.70 0.19 9.22
CA ASN A 242 10.18 1.55 8.98
C ASN A 242 9.48 2.10 7.72
N LEU A 243 8.87 3.28 7.86
CA LEU A 243 8.00 3.85 6.83
C LEU A 243 8.42 5.28 6.50
N THR A 244 8.54 5.58 5.21
CA THR A 244 8.69 6.94 4.68
C THR A 244 7.75 7.11 3.50
N SER A 245 6.88 8.11 3.55
CA SER A 245 5.89 8.36 2.50
C SER A 245 5.74 9.84 2.21
N TYR A 246 5.69 10.21 0.95
CA TYR A 246 5.31 11.58 0.57
C TYR A 246 3.79 11.81 0.57
N SER A 247 3.01 10.78 0.91
CA SER A 247 1.57 10.81 1.19
C SER A 247 1.30 10.33 2.63
N GLY A 248 0.71 9.16 2.82
CA GLY A 248 0.40 8.59 4.13
C GLY A 248 1.24 7.39 4.50
N SER A 249 1.87 7.38 5.68
CA SER A 249 2.57 6.18 6.13
C SER A 249 1.61 5.02 6.36
N VAL A 250 0.45 5.30 6.93
CA VAL A 250 -0.63 4.32 7.09
C VAL A 250 -1.94 4.98 6.68
N ARG A 251 -2.66 4.37 5.75
CA ARG A 251 -4.00 4.78 5.36
C ARG A 251 -5.03 3.68 5.64
N ILE A 252 -6.17 4.06 6.21
CA ILE A 252 -7.25 3.14 6.55
C ILE A 252 -8.54 3.67 5.97
N GLY A 253 -9.17 2.87 5.12
CA GLY A 253 -10.45 3.17 4.49
C GLY A 253 -10.38 4.10 3.30
N TRP A 254 -11.46 4.14 2.57
CA TRP A 254 -11.80 5.05 1.48
C TRP A 254 -13.31 5.16 1.38
N VAL A 255 -13.81 5.85 0.34
CA VAL A 255 -15.26 6.05 0.15
C VAL A 255 -15.98 4.73 0.01
N ASN A 256 -16.99 4.50 0.86
CA ASN A 256 -17.86 3.35 0.86
C ASN A 256 -17.14 1.98 0.90
N ASP A 257 -15.97 1.96 1.52
CA ASP A 257 -15.36 0.69 1.93
C ASP A 257 -16.26 0.03 2.99
N GLY A 258 -16.28 -1.28 3.03
CA GLY A 258 -17.07 -2.02 4.01
C GLY A 258 -16.45 -2.03 5.42
N VAL A 259 -16.36 -3.20 6.01
CA VAL A 259 -15.91 -3.40 7.39
C VAL A 259 -14.40 -3.54 7.49
N ILE A 260 -13.75 -2.64 8.25
CA ILE A 260 -12.32 -2.68 8.58
C ILE A 260 -12.21 -2.75 10.11
N ARG A 261 -11.70 -3.87 10.65
CA ARG A 261 -11.69 -4.05 12.12
C ARG A 261 -10.68 -5.07 12.63
N ASN A 262 -10.48 -5.07 13.97
CA ASN A 262 -9.64 -6.03 14.67
C ASN A 262 -8.21 -6.05 14.15
N ILE A 263 -7.57 -4.87 14.16
CA ILE A 263 -6.26 -4.65 13.56
C ILE A 263 -5.30 -4.10 14.62
N THR A 264 -4.07 -4.57 14.58
CA THR A 264 -2.99 -4.07 15.43
C THR A 264 -1.83 -3.59 14.57
N LEU A 265 -1.39 -2.34 14.81
CA LEU A 265 -0.18 -1.76 14.24
C LEU A 265 0.75 -1.40 15.40
N SER A 266 1.96 -1.95 15.41
CA SER A 266 2.87 -1.75 16.54
C SER A 266 4.34 -1.67 16.14
N ASN A 267 5.15 -1.03 16.99
CA ASN A 267 6.60 -0.93 16.79
C ASN A 267 6.95 -0.35 15.40
N LEU A 268 6.33 0.78 15.05
CA LEU A 268 6.59 1.45 13.77
C LEU A 268 7.50 2.64 13.98
N SER A 269 8.45 2.81 13.07
CA SER A 269 9.24 4.03 12.91
C SER A 269 8.79 4.73 11.63
N ILE A 270 8.25 5.93 11.76
CA ILE A 270 7.75 6.75 10.66
C ILE A 270 8.63 7.98 10.56
N LYS A 271 9.21 8.23 9.39
CA LYS A 271 10.10 9.39 9.20
C LYS A 271 9.81 10.11 7.90
N ASN A 272 9.92 11.44 7.92
CA ASN A 272 9.80 12.28 6.72
C ASN A 272 8.53 12.02 5.90
N SER A 273 7.42 11.76 6.55
CA SER A 273 6.15 11.46 5.88
C SER A 273 5.24 12.68 5.83
N ALA A 274 4.37 12.75 4.82
CA ALA A 274 3.41 13.85 4.75
C ALA A 274 2.34 13.69 5.82
N THR A 275 1.82 12.48 6.03
CA THR A 275 0.87 12.14 7.09
C THR A 275 1.30 10.85 7.77
N GLY A 276 1.13 10.76 9.08
CA GLY A 276 1.43 9.55 9.84
C GLY A 276 0.38 8.47 9.63
N VAL A 277 -0.73 8.54 10.36
CA VAL A 277 -1.90 7.65 10.24
C VAL A 277 -3.09 8.45 9.74
N SER A 278 -3.71 8.02 8.68
CA SER A 278 -4.90 8.67 8.12
C SER A 278 -6.10 7.72 8.00
N LEU A 279 -7.25 8.14 8.53
CA LEU A 279 -8.57 7.62 8.20
C LEU A 279 -9.25 8.71 7.38
N LEU A 280 -9.14 8.62 6.07
CA LEU A 280 -9.57 9.66 5.16
C LEU A 280 -10.70 9.14 4.29
N ILE A 281 -11.85 9.80 4.36
CA ILE A 281 -12.96 9.59 3.44
C ILE A 281 -13.02 10.84 2.55
N PRO A 282 -12.42 10.84 1.35
CA PRO A 282 -12.25 12.03 0.53
C PRO A 282 -13.52 12.49 -0.16
N LEU A 283 -13.56 13.78 -0.48
CA LEU A 283 -14.68 14.44 -1.19
C LEU A 283 -14.77 14.07 -2.69
N SER A 284 -13.65 13.75 -3.34
CA SER A 284 -13.70 13.60 -4.77
C SER A 284 -14.07 12.18 -5.17
N LEU A 285 -15.35 11.98 -5.38
CA LEU A 285 -15.85 10.96 -6.31
C LEU A 285 -15.46 11.43 -7.73
N ARG A 286 -14.22 11.22 -8.13
CA ARG A 286 -13.85 11.46 -9.51
C ARG A 286 -14.64 10.49 -10.35
N SER A 287 -15.47 11.00 -11.27
CA SER A 287 -16.30 10.22 -12.19
C SER A 287 -15.50 9.21 -13.03
N ASP A 288 -14.21 9.46 -13.22
CA ASP A 288 -13.25 8.60 -13.91
C ASP A 288 -12.70 7.45 -13.03
N ARG A 289 -13.04 7.43 -11.73
CA ARG A 289 -12.58 6.43 -10.75
C ARG A 289 -13.75 5.77 -9.99
N ALA A 290 -14.86 5.56 -10.66
CA ALA A 290 -16.05 4.93 -10.06
C ALA A 290 -15.75 3.60 -9.35
N THR A 291 -14.72 2.89 -9.80
CA THR A 291 -14.28 1.61 -9.22
C THR A 291 -13.38 1.74 -8.01
N ASP A 292 -12.84 2.93 -7.72
CA ASP A 292 -12.14 3.19 -6.45
C ASP A 292 -13.12 3.42 -5.30
N VAL A 293 -14.38 3.65 -5.60
CA VAL A 293 -15.46 3.86 -4.64
C VAL A 293 -16.10 2.52 -4.32
N GLY A 294 -16.14 2.16 -3.04
CA GLY A 294 -16.85 0.98 -2.58
C GLY A 294 -18.36 1.13 -2.72
N ARG A 295 -19.09 0.04 -2.49
CA ARG A 295 -20.56 -0.01 -2.54
C ARG A 295 -21.22 -0.26 -1.19
N GLU A 296 -20.45 -0.15 -0.11
CA GLU A 296 -20.86 -0.58 1.21
C GLU A 296 -20.96 0.56 2.21
N GLU A 297 -21.54 0.28 3.34
CA GLU A 297 -21.58 1.13 4.49
C GLU A 297 -20.27 0.96 5.29
N THR A 298 -19.47 2.02 5.41
CA THR A 298 -18.15 1.97 6.06
C THR A 298 -18.27 1.80 7.57
N ILE A 299 -17.59 0.77 8.09
CA ILE A 299 -17.40 0.52 9.52
C ILE A 299 -15.91 0.38 9.79
N ILE A 300 -15.34 1.26 10.62
CA ILE A 300 -13.94 1.16 11.05
C ILE A 300 -13.92 1.09 12.57
N GLU A 301 -13.44 -0.02 13.13
CA GLU A 301 -13.47 -0.21 14.57
C GLU A 301 -12.41 -1.19 15.11
N ASN A 302 -12.12 -1.10 16.40
CA ASN A 302 -11.23 -2.00 17.10
C ASN A 302 -9.82 -2.03 16.49
N ILE A 303 -9.18 -0.86 16.37
CA ILE A 303 -7.83 -0.75 15.83
C ILE A 303 -6.90 -0.18 16.90
N ASN A 304 -5.80 -0.88 17.14
CA ASN A 304 -4.79 -0.49 18.10
C ASN A 304 -3.49 -0.06 17.41
N PHE A 305 -2.98 1.09 17.80
CA PHE A 305 -1.68 1.64 17.40
C PHE A 305 -0.81 1.75 18.65
N SER A 306 0.35 1.11 18.68
CA SER A 306 1.20 1.11 19.88
C SER A 306 2.69 1.16 19.56
N ASN A 307 3.46 1.80 20.46
CA ASN A 307 4.92 1.88 20.35
C ASN A 307 5.36 2.47 19.00
N ILE A 308 4.90 3.67 18.67
CA ILE A 308 5.18 4.32 17.37
C ILE A 308 6.01 5.57 17.59
N VAL A 309 7.10 5.66 16.85
CA VAL A 309 7.89 6.90 16.75
C VAL A 309 7.62 7.54 15.40
N MET A 310 7.26 8.83 15.42
CA MET A 310 7.10 9.64 14.20
C MET A 310 8.06 10.83 14.25
N GLU A 311 8.92 10.92 13.25
CA GLU A 311 9.90 12.00 13.12
C GLU A 311 9.62 12.80 11.86
N GLN A 312 9.48 14.13 12.01
CA GLN A 312 9.32 15.06 10.89
C GLN A 312 8.12 14.74 9.98
N VAL A 313 6.93 14.58 10.57
CA VAL A 313 5.69 14.48 9.79
C VAL A 313 5.29 15.88 9.29
N ALA A 314 5.20 16.06 7.98
CA ALA A 314 4.99 17.36 7.35
C ALA A 314 3.59 17.94 7.52
N GLY A 315 2.62 17.07 7.82
CA GLY A 315 1.24 17.46 8.10
C GLY A 315 0.79 16.89 9.44
N TYR A 316 -0.28 16.13 9.40
CA TYR A 316 -0.92 15.57 10.58
C TYR A 316 -0.32 14.21 10.96
N PRO A 317 0.08 14.01 12.22
CA PRO A 317 0.54 12.70 12.68
C PRO A 317 -0.62 11.68 12.72
N ILE A 318 -1.82 12.16 13.06
CA ILE A 318 -3.06 11.38 13.04
C ILE A 318 -4.12 12.27 12.41
N TYR A 319 -4.71 11.79 11.33
CA TYR A 319 -5.71 12.51 10.56
C TYR A 319 -6.95 11.65 10.38
N ILE A 320 -8.01 11.97 11.09
CA ILE A 320 -9.33 11.34 10.97
C ILE A 320 -10.27 12.39 10.42
N SER A 321 -10.70 12.24 9.18
CA SER A 321 -11.57 13.22 8.53
C SER A 321 -12.67 12.54 7.74
N LEU A 322 -13.90 12.77 8.15
CA LEU A 322 -15.10 12.36 7.45
C LEU A 322 -15.73 13.56 6.75
N ILE A 323 -16.40 13.30 5.65
CA ILE A 323 -17.06 14.31 4.85
C ILE A 323 -18.55 14.01 4.80
N ASP A 324 -19.36 15.07 4.95
CA ASP A 324 -20.81 14.98 4.84
C ASP A 324 -21.19 15.14 3.36
N HIS A 325 -21.47 14.00 2.70
CA HIS A 325 -21.89 13.96 1.32
C HIS A 325 -22.94 12.85 1.15
N GLU A 326 -23.93 13.07 0.29
CA GLU A 326 -25.05 12.14 0.10
C GLU A 326 -24.64 10.75 -0.40
N GLU A 327 -23.57 10.67 -1.18
CA GLU A 327 -23.05 9.42 -1.75
C GLU A 327 -22.08 8.67 -0.80
N ILE A 328 -21.77 9.26 0.36
CA ILE A 328 -20.84 8.67 1.33
C ILE A 328 -21.61 8.01 2.47
N ASN A 329 -21.52 6.71 2.57
CA ASN A 329 -22.16 5.90 3.59
C ASN A 329 -21.17 5.48 4.68
N ILE A 330 -21.24 6.11 5.84
CA ILE A 330 -20.42 5.77 7.00
C ILE A 330 -21.36 5.44 8.16
N LYS A 331 -21.28 4.20 8.62
CA LYS A 331 -22.08 3.75 9.78
C LYS A 331 -21.39 4.08 11.10
N SER A 332 -20.09 3.73 11.21
CA SER A 332 -19.36 4.01 12.45
C SER A 332 -17.85 4.07 12.25
N ILE A 333 -17.20 4.98 13.01
CA ILE A 333 -15.77 4.97 13.26
C ILE A 333 -15.59 5.08 14.77
N LYS A 334 -15.10 4.01 15.40
CA LYS A 334 -15.00 3.94 16.86
C LYS A 334 -13.97 2.98 17.39
N ASN A 335 -13.65 3.10 18.67
CA ASN A 335 -12.74 2.25 19.41
C ASN A 335 -11.36 2.14 18.75
N LEU A 336 -10.73 3.31 18.58
CA LEU A 336 -9.35 3.41 18.10
C LEU A 336 -8.45 3.80 19.28
N ARG A 337 -7.35 3.09 19.45
CA ARG A 337 -6.41 3.30 20.55
C ARG A 337 -5.03 3.62 20.04
N PHE A 338 -4.46 4.69 20.56
CA PHE A 338 -3.11 5.15 20.28
C PHE A 338 -2.34 5.15 21.59
N SER A 339 -1.29 4.36 21.71
CA SER A 339 -0.53 4.23 22.96
C SER A 339 0.98 4.24 22.76
N ASN A 340 1.70 4.83 23.71
CA ASN A 340 3.16 4.91 23.70
C ASN A 340 3.70 5.49 22.38
N MET A 341 3.25 6.69 22.02
CA MET A 341 3.69 7.36 20.79
C MET A 341 4.60 8.54 21.12
N THR A 342 5.70 8.68 20.38
CA THR A 342 6.55 9.86 20.38
C THR A 342 6.53 10.50 19.00
N VAL A 343 6.04 11.72 18.91
CA VAL A 343 5.72 12.35 17.64
C VAL A 343 6.32 13.74 17.51
N THR A 344 7.02 13.99 16.41
CA THR A 344 7.33 15.34 15.91
C THR A 344 6.65 15.57 14.57
N SER A 345 5.85 16.64 14.48
CA SER A 345 5.02 16.94 13.31
C SER A 345 4.75 18.44 13.19
N VAL A 346 4.40 18.90 12.00
CA VAL A 346 3.99 20.30 11.78
C VAL A 346 2.62 20.59 12.38
N GLN A 347 1.72 19.61 12.37
CA GLN A 347 0.37 19.73 12.91
C GLN A 347 0.17 18.82 14.14
N PHE A 348 -0.80 19.17 14.97
CA PHE A 348 -1.34 18.25 15.97
C PHE A 348 -2.36 17.28 15.36
N PRO A 349 -2.79 16.23 16.08
CA PRO A 349 -3.85 15.34 15.61
C PRO A 349 -5.11 16.11 15.18
N PHE A 350 -5.72 15.63 14.10
CA PHE A 350 -6.97 16.16 13.56
C PHE A 350 -8.06 15.09 13.59
N ILE A 351 -9.17 15.36 14.26
CA ILE A 351 -10.29 14.43 14.38
C ILE A 351 -11.56 15.19 14.04
N ASN A 352 -12.19 14.84 12.91
CA ASN A 352 -13.42 15.47 12.46
C ASN A 352 -14.39 14.43 11.88
N GLY A 353 -15.45 14.16 12.62
CA GLY A 353 -16.60 13.42 12.11
C GLY A 353 -17.52 14.28 11.25
N THR A 354 -18.75 13.83 11.05
CA THR A 354 -19.82 14.62 10.44
C THR A 354 -20.94 14.87 11.44
N ARG A 355 -21.90 15.71 11.09
CA ARG A 355 -23.10 15.88 11.93
C ARG A 355 -23.92 14.59 12.01
N LYS A 356 -23.93 13.80 10.91
CA LYS A 356 -24.63 12.53 10.80
C LYS A 356 -23.88 11.39 11.50
N THR A 357 -22.55 11.34 11.33
CA THR A 357 -21.72 10.27 11.87
C THR A 357 -20.58 10.87 12.69
N LYS A 358 -20.67 10.75 14.00
CA LYS A 358 -19.62 11.17 14.91
C LYS A 358 -18.55 10.08 15.04
N VAL A 359 -17.30 10.51 15.11
CA VAL A 359 -16.18 9.61 15.51
C VAL A 359 -16.24 9.40 17.01
N LYS A 360 -16.12 8.16 17.48
CA LYS A 360 -16.33 7.83 18.91
C LYS A 360 -15.22 6.99 19.50
N ASP A 361 -15.02 7.11 20.81
CA ASP A 361 -14.18 6.22 21.60
C ASP A 361 -12.74 6.17 21.08
N ILE A 362 -12.10 7.33 20.97
CA ILE A 362 -10.69 7.45 20.57
C ILE A 362 -9.85 7.72 21.80
N TYR A 363 -8.89 6.87 22.06
CA TYR A 363 -8.05 6.91 23.25
C TYR A 363 -6.59 7.16 22.88
N PHE A 364 -6.00 8.15 23.51
CA PHE A 364 -4.56 8.44 23.47
C PHE A 364 -4.00 8.20 24.87
N ASP A 365 -3.11 7.23 25.02
CA ASP A 365 -2.48 6.91 26.29
C ASP A 365 -0.96 6.97 26.19
N SER A 366 -0.32 7.76 27.06
CA SER A 366 1.13 7.91 27.09
C SER A 366 1.72 8.39 25.75
N CYS A 367 1.06 9.34 25.09
CA CYS A 367 1.49 9.89 23.81
C CYS A 367 2.11 11.29 23.99
N SER A 368 3.24 11.54 23.34
CA SER A 368 3.89 12.84 23.30
C SER A 368 3.85 13.41 21.90
N PHE A 369 3.19 14.57 21.73
CA PHE A 369 3.09 15.29 20.47
C PHE A 369 3.86 16.60 20.57
N LYS A 370 4.96 16.70 19.81
CA LYS A 370 5.75 17.93 19.69
C LYS A 370 5.57 18.52 18.31
N ARG A 371 5.02 19.74 18.27
CA ARG A 371 4.89 20.49 17.03
C ARG A 371 6.23 21.16 16.69
N ILE A 372 6.66 21.01 15.45
CA ILE A 372 7.90 21.56 14.90
C ILE A 372 7.60 22.50 13.74
N ASN A 373 8.61 23.28 13.32
CA ASN A 373 8.46 24.13 12.14
C ASN A 373 8.44 23.31 10.84
N ASN A 374 7.98 23.92 9.76
CA ASN A 374 7.84 23.28 8.45
C ASN A 374 9.07 23.48 7.52
N ASN A 375 10.20 23.95 8.02
CA ASN A 375 11.35 24.30 7.19
C ASN A 375 11.87 23.12 6.36
N PHE A 376 11.83 21.91 6.92
CA PHE A 376 12.23 20.68 6.22
C PHE A 376 11.27 20.30 5.05
N CYS A 377 10.05 20.86 5.01
CA CYS A 377 9.10 20.59 3.92
C CYS A 377 9.46 21.35 2.64
N LYS A 378 10.30 22.39 2.73
CA LYS A 378 10.63 23.25 1.59
C LYS A 378 11.52 22.55 0.55
N GLU A 379 12.27 21.54 0.97
CA GLU A 379 13.23 20.82 0.15
C GLU A 379 12.65 19.55 -0.49
N ARG A 380 11.39 19.24 -0.24
CA ARG A 380 10.77 18.03 -0.77
C ARG A 380 10.37 18.20 -2.23
N PRO A 381 10.74 17.25 -3.12
CA PRO A 381 10.32 17.27 -4.52
C PRO A 381 8.81 17.12 -4.69
N CYS A 382 8.15 16.38 -3.78
CA CYS A 382 6.70 16.28 -3.68
C CYS A 382 6.23 17.03 -2.43
N ARG A 383 5.53 18.14 -2.63
CA ARG A 383 4.87 18.87 -1.55
C ARG A 383 3.59 18.16 -1.15
N GLY A 384 3.73 16.98 -0.53
CA GLY A 384 2.64 16.24 0.06
C GLY A 384 1.39 16.16 -0.81
N TYR A 385 1.17 15.04 -1.46
CA TYR A 385 -0.13 14.73 -2.04
C TYR A 385 -1.13 14.66 -0.89
N THR A 386 -1.67 15.80 -0.53
CA THR A 386 -2.66 15.87 0.51
C THR A 386 -4.03 15.90 -0.15
N MET A 387 -4.63 14.74 -0.28
CA MET A 387 -6.08 14.66 -0.48
C MET A 387 -6.85 15.17 0.75
N THR A 388 -6.15 15.88 1.64
CA THR A 388 -6.75 16.46 2.84
C THR A 388 -7.34 17.81 2.48
N PRO A 389 -8.66 17.94 2.39
CA PRO A 389 -9.32 19.20 2.00
C PRO A 389 -9.02 20.37 2.95
N ASN A 390 -8.40 20.08 4.09
CA ASN A 390 -8.05 21.08 5.12
C ASN A 390 -6.54 21.09 5.40
N HIS A 391 -5.70 20.71 4.44
CA HIS A 391 -4.27 20.75 4.65
C HIS A 391 -3.79 22.20 4.78
N SER A 392 -3.21 22.50 5.92
CA SER A 392 -2.55 23.78 6.17
C SER A 392 -1.10 23.49 6.54
N TYR A 393 -0.17 24.16 5.88
CA TYR A 393 1.23 24.19 6.30
C TYR A 393 1.46 25.16 7.47
N GLU A 394 0.45 25.99 7.77
CA GLU A 394 0.47 26.85 8.94
C GLU A 394 0.03 26.06 10.18
N PRO A 395 0.72 26.19 11.30
CA PRO A 395 0.39 25.50 12.53
C PRO A 395 -1.06 25.79 12.98
N GLN A 396 -1.86 24.73 13.11
CA GLN A 396 -3.25 24.83 13.59
C GLN A 396 -3.39 24.29 15.01
N PRO A 397 -4.30 24.79 15.80
CA PRO A 397 -4.68 24.16 17.07
C PRO A 397 -5.13 22.71 16.86
N ILE A 398 -5.05 21.89 17.91
CA ILE A 398 -5.66 20.56 17.86
C ILE A 398 -7.15 20.70 17.49
N THR A 399 -7.59 19.92 16.52
CA THR A 399 -8.95 19.95 16.01
C THR A 399 -9.69 18.69 16.41
N ILE A 400 -10.75 18.83 17.20
CA ILE A 400 -11.68 17.76 17.56
C ILE A 400 -13.09 18.29 17.31
N LYS A 401 -13.75 17.79 16.26
CA LYS A 401 -15.11 18.22 15.86
C LYS A 401 -15.97 17.00 15.57
N ASN A 402 -17.28 17.09 15.85
CA ASN A 402 -18.21 16.00 15.58
C ASN A 402 -17.69 14.66 16.10
N ALA A 403 -17.21 14.65 17.34
CA ALA A 403 -16.60 13.49 17.98
C ALA A 403 -17.11 13.34 19.41
N GLU A 404 -17.15 12.11 19.92
CA GLU A 404 -17.60 11.75 21.27
C GLU A 404 -16.57 10.84 21.93
N ASN A 405 -16.35 11.03 23.24
CA ASN A 405 -15.45 10.23 24.05
C ASN A 405 -14.01 10.18 23.47
N ILE A 406 -13.40 11.35 23.30
CA ILE A 406 -12.00 11.48 22.90
C ILE A 406 -11.17 11.73 24.18
N VAL A 407 -10.32 10.80 24.53
CA VAL A 407 -9.63 10.76 25.82
C VAL A 407 -8.11 10.83 25.63
N PHE A 408 -7.46 11.70 26.37
CA PHE A 408 -6.00 11.81 26.44
C PHE A 408 -5.55 11.50 27.87
N ASN A 409 -4.95 10.33 28.09
CA ASN A 409 -4.37 9.93 29.37
C ASN A 409 -2.85 10.04 29.30
N ASN A 410 -2.23 10.63 30.32
CA ASN A 410 -0.78 10.75 30.42
C ASN A 410 -0.11 11.24 29.14
N SER A 411 -0.83 12.03 28.35
CA SER A 411 -0.38 12.51 27.04
C SER A 411 -0.03 14.00 27.10
N SER A 412 0.99 14.40 26.33
CA SER A 412 1.51 15.75 26.32
C SER A 412 1.51 16.39 24.92
N PHE A 413 1.34 17.70 24.92
CA PHE A 413 1.39 18.54 23.73
C PHE A 413 2.38 19.67 23.97
N SER A 414 3.35 19.84 23.08
CA SER A 414 4.33 20.92 23.15
C SER A 414 4.58 21.54 21.78
N SER A 415 5.16 22.71 21.74
CA SER A 415 5.48 23.44 20.51
C SER A 415 6.87 24.06 20.62
N GLU A 416 7.59 24.11 19.52
CA GLU A 416 8.88 24.82 19.46
C GLU A 416 8.72 26.35 19.43
N TYR A 417 7.51 26.88 19.38
CA TYR A 417 7.20 28.31 19.31
C TYR A 417 6.53 28.81 20.58
#